data_e5dff993fec267f57bc433153ee499a7
#
_entry.id   e5dff993fec267f57bc433153ee499a7
#
_cell.length_a   1.000
_cell.length_b   1.000
_cell.length_c   1.000
_cell.angle_alpha   90.00
_cell.angle_beta   90.00
_cell.angle_gamma   90.00
#
_symmetry.space_group_name_H-M   'P 1'
#
loop_
_entity.id
_entity.type
_entity.pdbx_description
1 polymer ?
#
loop_
_entity_poly.entity_id
_entity_poly.type
_entity_poly.pdbx_seq_one_letter_code
_entity_poly.pdbx_strand_id
1 'polypeptide(L)'
;VSTRAPKALRWDRPDEFDHSLVLAWADTARAEALRDRLARLPGRQRVHLVGSHPRYRVVLAEAAAELASKVGPTVTAAAIDLALPSVDGLELIQDLRRRRPDLALLAFTGGGPGSQAIAAVMAGADFVHASPPEDDHDSFERALELAIDRRRLTRVVEQSEAAAADARVRLAQLSGELTRSLPGFRPPQAPEDVLPFQEAARRYLLASARLFEGDTRGLAAKLGVSYFALRRLFARYDIPLPSQRRGRAKR
;
A
#
# COMPACT_ATOMS: atom_id res chain seq x y z
N VAL A 1 -19.95 -10.45 12.33
CA VAL A 1 -18.75 -9.93 11.62
C VAL A 1 -18.07 -11.13 11.02
N SER A 2 -18.32 -11.39 9.72
CA SER A 2 -17.75 -12.51 8.99
C SER A 2 -16.34 -12.12 8.53
N THR A 3 -15.33 -12.61 9.22
CA THR A 3 -13.93 -12.53 8.80
C THR A 3 -13.73 -13.50 7.63
N ARG A 4 -13.86 -12.97 6.40
CA ARG A 4 -13.40 -13.67 5.22
C ARG A 4 -11.89 -13.83 5.31
N ALA A 5 -11.41 -15.05 5.48
CA ALA A 5 -10.00 -15.39 5.35
C ALA A 5 -9.44 -14.85 4.02
N PRO A 6 -8.21 -14.32 4.00
CA PRO A 6 -7.59 -13.88 2.76
C PRO A 6 -7.55 -15.07 1.79
N LYS A 7 -7.99 -14.83 0.54
CA LYS A 7 -7.91 -15.83 -0.54
C LYS A 7 -6.47 -16.33 -0.59
N ALA A 8 -6.29 -17.63 -0.30
CA ALA A 8 -5.02 -18.30 -0.46
C ALA A 8 -4.48 -18.01 -1.87
N LEU A 9 -3.24 -17.53 -1.93
CA LEU A 9 -2.52 -17.31 -3.17
C LEU A 9 -2.53 -18.66 -3.91
N ARG A 10 -3.10 -18.68 -5.11
CA ARG A 10 -3.22 -19.87 -5.96
C ARG A 10 -1.84 -20.28 -6.46
N TRP A 11 -1.17 -21.14 -5.71
CA TRP A 11 0.11 -21.74 -6.11
C TRP A 11 -0.03 -23.20 -6.60
N ASP A 12 -1.26 -23.76 -6.62
CA ASP A 12 -1.50 -25.21 -6.72
C ASP A 12 -2.06 -25.69 -8.05
N ARG A 13 -1.75 -25.04 -9.18
CA ARG A 13 -2.06 -25.62 -10.48
C ARG A 13 -0.78 -25.96 -11.25
N PRO A 14 -0.46 -27.27 -11.41
CA PRO A 14 0.79 -27.71 -12.03
C PRO A 14 0.91 -27.37 -13.53
N ASP A 15 -0.15 -26.86 -14.17
CA ASP A 15 -0.20 -26.63 -15.63
C ASP A 15 -0.32 -25.14 -16.02
N GLU A 16 -0.32 -24.21 -15.08
CA GLU A 16 -0.36 -22.78 -15.39
C GLU A 16 1.04 -22.16 -15.36
N PHE A 17 1.36 -21.34 -16.38
CA PHE A 17 2.55 -20.50 -16.38
C PHE A 17 2.47 -19.50 -15.24
N ASP A 18 3.55 -19.34 -14.50
CA ASP A 18 3.60 -18.42 -13.35
C ASP A 18 3.60 -16.96 -13.80
N HIS A 19 4.20 -16.71 -14.97
CA HIS A 19 4.31 -15.38 -15.55
C HIS A 19 4.01 -15.37 -17.04
N SER A 20 3.36 -14.29 -17.50
CA SER A 20 3.19 -13.99 -18.93
C SER A 20 4.12 -12.83 -19.30
N LEU A 21 5.06 -13.09 -20.19
CA LEU A 21 6.08 -12.15 -20.65
C LEU A 21 5.78 -11.75 -22.10
N VAL A 22 5.81 -10.46 -22.40
CA VAL A 22 5.90 -9.97 -23.77
C VAL A 22 7.35 -9.57 -24.06
N LEU A 23 7.94 -10.16 -25.08
CA LEU A 23 9.29 -9.88 -25.53
C LEU A 23 9.21 -9.02 -26.82
N ALA A 24 9.65 -7.79 -26.73
CA ALA A 24 9.75 -6.87 -27.86
C ALA A 24 11.19 -6.80 -28.35
N TRP A 25 11.45 -7.44 -29.49
CA TRP A 25 12.79 -7.53 -30.09
C TRP A 25 12.68 -7.52 -31.61
N ALA A 26 13.49 -6.69 -32.26
CA ALA A 26 13.48 -6.57 -33.71
C ALA A 26 13.98 -7.80 -34.45
N ASP A 27 14.90 -8.55 -33.84
CA ASP A 27 15.42 -9.80 -34.41
C ASP A 27 14.49 -10.97 -34.04
N THR A 28 13.58 -11.29 -34.97
CA THR A 28 12.56 -12.34 -34.78
C THR A 28 13.20 -13.72 -34.52
N ALA A 29 14.29 -14.06 -35.22
CA ALA A 29 14.92 -15.36 -35.08
C ALA A 29 15.54 -15.55 -33.68
N ARG A 30 16.19 -14.50 -33.16
CA ARG A 30 16.76 -14.50 -31.81
C ARG A 30 15.65 -14.47 -30.75
N ALA A 31 14.58 -13.70 -30.99
CA ALA A 31 13.43 -13.64 -30.12
C ALA A 31 12.75 -15.01 -30.00
N GLU A 32 12.60 -15.75 -31.10
CA GLU A 32 12.06 -17.11 -31.09
C GLU A 32 12.94 -18.09 -30.35
N ALA A 33 14.24 -18.04 -30.56
CA ALA A 33 15.21 -18.89 -29.84
C ALA A 33 15.14 -18.65 -28.32
N LEU A 34 15.07 -17.39 -27.89
CA LEU A 34 14.94 -17.01 -26.48
C LEU A 34 13.58 -17.45 -25.91
N ARG A 35 12.47 -17.24 -26.65
CA ARG A 35 11.15 -17.73 -26.26
C ARG A 35 11.16 -19.23 -25.99
N ASP A 36 11.71 -20.01 -26.93
CA ASP A 36 11.75 -21.46 -26.83
C ASP A 36 12.60 -21.92 -25.64
N ARG A 37 13.68 -21.21 -25.36
CA ARG A 37 14.50 -21.45 -24.18
C ARG A 37 13.73 -21.17 -22.88
N LEU A 38 13.15 -19.98 -22.74
CA LEU A 38 12.37 -19.60 -21.55
C LEU A 38 11.19 -20.52 -21.29
N ALA A 39 10.58 -21.07 -22.36
CA ALA A 39 9.47 -22.02 -22.23
C ALA A 39 9.93 -23.43 -21.80
N ARG A 40 11.19 -23.81 -22.10
CA ARG A 40 11.73 -25.15 -21.81
C ARG A 40 12.50 -25.27 -20.50
N LEU A 41 12.71 -24.19 -19.79
CA LEU A 41 13.49 -24.20 -18.56
C LEU A 41 12.87 -25.18 -17.56
N PRO A 42 13.57 -26.31 -17.26
CA PRO A 42 13.16 -27.14 -16.15
C PRO A 42 13.38 -26.34 -14.88
N GLY A 43 12.38 -26.25 -14.03
CA GLY A 43 12.49 -25.57 -12.76
C GLY A 43 13.75 -26.00 -12.01
N ARG A 44 14.79 -25.19 -12.04
CA ARG A 44 15.95 -25.40 -11.19
C ARG A 44 15.51 -25.25 -9.74
N GLN A 45 15.58 -26.32 -8.97
CA GLN A 45 15.40 -26.27 -7.52
C GLN A 45 16.39 -25.29 -6.92
N ARG A 46 15.95 -24.09 -6.56
CA ARG A 46 16.70 -23.26 -5.63
C ARG A 46 16.65 -23.91 -4.26
N VAL A 47 17.79 -24.30 -3.72
CA VAL A 47 17.96 -24.96 -2.42
C VAL A 47 17.54 -24.06 -1.23
N HIS A 48 17.25 -22.80 -1.48
CA HIS A 48 16.87 -21.84 -0.43
C HIS A 48 15.65 -21.04 -0.86
N LEU A 49 14.55 -21.34 -0.20
CA LEU A 49 13.23 -20.70 -0.29
C LEU A 49 12.33 -21.27 -1.40
N VAL A 50 11.42 -22.11 -0.96
CA VAL A 50 10.13 -22.49 -1.54
C VAL A 50 9.82 -21.84 -2.88
N GLY A 51 10.06 -22.56 -3.98
CA GLY A 51 9.57 -22.16 -5.30
C GLY A 51 10.41 -22.76 -6.42
N SER A 52 9.77 -23.61 -7.24
CA SER A 52 10.22 -23.93 -8.59
C SER A 52 10.48 -22.64 -9.37
N HIS A 53 11.43 -22.64 -10.31
CA HIS A 53 11.63 -21.54 -11.25
C HIS A 53 10.31 -21.19 -11.94
N PRO A 54 9.98 -19.92 -12.10
CA PRO A 54 8.76 -19.52 -12.76
C PRO A 54 8.79 -19.98 -14.23
N ARG A 55 7.70 -20.54 -14.69
CA ARG A 55 7.50 -20.85 -16.10
C ARG A 55 6.94 -19.62 -16.80
N TYR A 56 7.56 -19.25 -17.92
CA TYR A 56 7.15 -18.07 -18.67
C TYR A 56 6.32 -18.48 -19.90
N ARG A 57 5.12 -17.91 -20.02
CA ARG A 57 4.43 -17.83 -21.31
C ARG A 57 4.96 -16.62 -22.06
N VAL A 58 5.76 -16.83 -23.10
CA VAL A 58 6.37 -15.74 -23.85
C VAL A 58 5.58 -15.44 -25.12
N VAL A 59 5.20 -14.19 -25.30
CA VAL A 59 4.56 -13.65 -26.51
C VAL A 59 5.53 -12.67 -27.16
N LEU A 60 5.80 -12.86 -28.44
CA LEU A 60 6.72 -12.00 -29.18
C LEU A 60 5.98 -10.78 -29.73
N ALA A 61 6.66 -9.64 -29.79
CA ALA A 61 6.24 -8.41 -30.44
C ALA A 61 7.40 -7.86 -31.28
N GLU A 62 7.18 -7.67 -32.57
CA GLU A 62 8.22 -7.18 -33.50
C GLU A 62 8.23 -5.65 -33.59
N ALA A 63 7.15 -5.01 -33.16
CA ALA A 63 6.99 -3.57 -33.19
C ALA A 63 6.32 -3.04 -31.93
N ALA A 64 6.55 -1.77 -31.64
CA ALA A 64 5.97 -1.11 -30.45
C ALA A 64 4.43 -1.09 -30.44
N ALA A 65 3.80 -0.89 -31.60
CA ALA A 65 2.34 -0.93 -31.71
C ALA A 65 1.78 -2.31 -31.35
N GLU A 66 2.50 -3.36 -31.74
CA GLU A 66 2.17 -4.74 -31.45
C GLU A 66 2.34 -5.04 -29.94
N LEU A 67 3.45 -4.56 -29.35
CA LEU A 67 3.70 -4.67 -27.92
C LEU A 67 2.53 -4.07 -27.12
N ALA A 68 2.10 -2.85 -27.45
CA ALA A 68 1.01 -2.18 -26.77
C ALA A 68 -0.31 -2.98 -26.84
N SER A 69 -0.57 -3.66 -27.96
CA SER A 69 -1.76 -4.50 -28.14
C SER A 69 -1.68 -5.84 -27.38
N LYS A 70 -0.46 -6.39 -27.24
CA LYS A 70 -0.22 -7.68 -26.58
C LYS A 70 -0.09 -7.56 -25.07
N VAL A 71 0.19 -6.37 -24.54
CA VAL A 71 0.25 -6.13 -23.08
C VAL A 71 -1.16 -6.02 -22.50
N GLY A 72 -1.84 -7.17 -22.39
CA GLY A 72 -3.14 -7.30 -21.73
C GLY A 72 -3.03 -7.38 -20.20
N PRO A 73 -4.17 -7.45 -19.50
CA PRO A 73 -4.21 -7.47 -18.03
C PRO A 73 -3.54 -8.69 -17.39
N THR A 74 -3.39 -9.78 -18.12
CA THR A 74 -2.75 -11.02 -17.66
C THR A 74 -1.23 -11.02 -17.83
N VAL A 75 -0.66 -10.04 -18.56
CA VAL A 75 0.77 -9.91 -18.74
C VAL A 75 1.41 -9.36 -17.48
N THR A 76 2.43 -10.06 -16.97
CA THR A 76 3.13 -9.71 -15.73
C THR A 76 4.45 -9.00 -15.96
N ALA A 77 5.09 -9.23 -17.12
CA ALA A 77 6.35 -8.60 -17.48
C ALA A 77 6.43 -8.26 -18.97
N ALA A 78 7.21 -7.25 -19.30
CA ALA A 78 7.63 -6.96 -20.68
C ALA A 78 9.14 -6.74 -20.72
N ALA A 79 9.82 -7.40 -21.66
CA ALA A 79 11.22 -7.18 -21.97
C ALA A 79 11.33 -6.44 -23.30
N ILE A 80 12.04 -5.33 -23.32
CA ILE A 80 12.02 -4.35 -24.42
C ILE A 80 13.44 -4.06 -24.87
N ASP A 81 13.69 -4.31 -26.14
CA ASP A 81 14.90 -3.85 -26.81
C ASP A 81 14.81 -2.33 -27.03
N LEU A 82 15.79 -1.58 -26.50
CA LEU A 82 15.86 -0.14 -26.71
C LEU A 82 16.21 0.24 -28.17
N ALA A 83 16.71 -0.71 -28.95
CA ALA A 83 17.01 -0.54 -30.37
C ALA A 83 15.86 -0.94 -31.31
N LEU A 84 14.64 -1.04 -30.81
CA LEU A 84 13.47 -1.33 -31.65
C LEU A 84 13.34 -0.31 -32.78
N PRO A 85 13.12 -0.76 -34.03
CA PRO A 85 12.95 0.14 -35.16
C PRO A 85 11.63 0.92 -35.03
N SER A 86 11.64 2.15 -35.53
CA SER A 86 10.47 3.01 -35.68
C SER A 86 9.91 3.64 -34.41
N VAL A 87 10.45 3.38 -33.22
CA VAL A 87 10.01 3.98 -31.96
C VAL A 87 11.18 4.15 -31.00
N ASP A 88 11.17 5.23 -30.26
CA ASP A 88 12.09 5.39 -29.11
C ASP A 88 11.68 4.40 -28.00
N GLY A 89 12.54 3.42 -27.71
CA GLY A 89 12.31 2.43 -26.67
C GLY A 89 12.10 3.06 -25.29
N LEU A 90 12.67 4.24 -25.03
CA LEU A 90 12.48 4.97 -23.77
C LEU A 90 11.08 5.56 -23.67
N GLU A 91 10.56 6.15 -24.76
CA GLU A 91 9.16 6.64 -24.81
C GLU A 91 8.17 5.49 -24.62
N LEU A 92 8.47 4.33 -25.23
CA LEU A 92 7.64 3.13 -25.08
C LEU A 92 7.60 2.65 -23.61
N ILE A 93 8.73 2.64 -22.91
CA ILE A 93 8.81 2.29 -21.49
C ILE A 93 7.99 3.28 -20.65
N GLN A 94 8.11 4.59 -20.92
CA GLN A 94 7.32 5.61 -20.21
C GLN A 94 5.83 5.43 -20.41
N ASP A 95 5.41 5.16 -21.64
CA ASP A 95 4.00 4.96 -21.97
C ASP A 95 3.42 3.70 -21.32
N LEU A 96 4.16 2.59 -21.36
CA LEU A 96 3.78 1.36 -20.67
C LEU A 96 3.73 1.56 -19.16
N ARG A 97 4.68 2.27 -18.57
CA ARG A 97 4.68 2.56 -17.14
C ARG A 97 3.47 3.38 -16.70
N ARG A 98 3.04 4.35 -17.52
CA ARG A 98 1.84 5.15 -17.26
C ARG A 98 0.56 4.32 -17.34
N ARG A 99 0.45 3.46 -18.37
CA ARG A 99 -0.76 2.66 -18.62
C ARG A 99 -0.85 1.44 -17.73
N ARG A 100 0.28 0.84 -17.41
CA ARG A 100 0.40 -0.40 -16.62
C ARG A 100 1.44 -0.24 -15.52
N PRO A 101 1.09 0.51 -14.47
CA PRO A 101 2.00 0.72 -13.35
C PRO A 101 2.35 -0.57 -12.59
N ASP A 102 1.60 -1.65 -12.80
CA ASP A 102 1.81 -2.97 -12.22
C ASP A 102 2.75 -3.88 -13.04
N LEU A 103 3.03 -3.53 -14.29
CA LEU A 103 3.85 -4.33 -15.20
C LEU A 103 5.34 -4.26 -14.81
N ALA A 104 6.01 -5.41 -14.72
CA ALA A 104 7.46 -5.45 -14.62
C ALA A 104 8.08 -5.11 -15.97
N LEU A 105 8.97 -4.10 -16.02
CA LEU A 105 9.62 -3.65 -17.25
C LEU A 105 11.12 -3.91 -17.19
N LEU A 106 11.59 -4.81 -18.06
CA LEU A 106 13.01 -5.07 -18.31
C LEU A 106 13.38 -4.41 -19.63
N ALA A 107 14.37 -3.52 -19.63
CA ALA A 107 14.98 -3.01 -20.84
C ALA A 107 16.27 -3.76 -21.13
N PHE A 108 16.63 -3.93 -22.40
CA PHE A 108 17.96 -4.39 -22.79
C PHE A 108 18.52 -3.52 -23.91
N THR A 109 19.85 -3.29 -23.86
CA THR A 109 20.49 -2.25 -24.70
C THR A 109 21.34 -2.82 -25.82
N GLY A 110 21.47 -4.14 -25.92
CA GLY A 110 22.33 -4.76 -26.94
C GLY A 110 23.80 -4.32 -26.91
N GLY A 111 24.34 -3.94 -25.74
CA GLY A 111 25.71 -3.42 -25.60
C GLY A 111 25.84 -1.91 -25.82
N GLY A 112 24.72 -1.18 -25.80
CA GLY A 112 24.70 0.28 -25.90
C GLY A 112 25.39 1.01 -24.73
N PRO A 113 25.61 2.33 -24.85
CA PRO A 113 26.29 3.12 -23.83
C PRO A 113 25.55 3.10 -22.51
N GLY A 114 26.28 3.16 -21.39
CA GLY A 114 25.69 3.16 -20.04
C GLY A 114 24.68 4.30 -19.77
N SER A 115 24.76 5.39 -20.54
CA SER A 115 23.76 6.47 -20.49
C SER A 115 22.35 6.02 -20.90
N GLN A 116 22.23 5.07 -21.84
CA GLN A 116 20.96 4.49 -22.22
C GLN A 116 20.34 3.67 -21.07
N ALA A 117 21.17 2.94 -20.32
CA ALA A 117 20.72 2.19 -19.17
C ALA A 117 20.15 3.11 -18.10
N ILE A 118 20.83 4.23 -17.80
CA ILE A 118 20.33 5.24 -16.87
C ILE A 118 19.02 5.83 -17.39
N ALA A 119 18.96 6.22 -18.65
CA ALA A 119 17.74 6.76 -19.27
C ALA A 119 16.56 5.78 -19.19
N ALA A 120 16.78 4.49 -19.40
CA ALA A 120 15.75 3.47 -19.29
C ALA A 120 15.19 3.34 -17.86
N VAL A 121 16.05 3.39 -16.83
CA VAL A 121 15.62 3.41 -15.44
C VAL A 121 14.81 4.67 -15.14
N MET A 122 15.26 5.83 -15.61
CA MET A 122 14.55 7.10 -15.46
C MET A 122 13.20 7.10 -16.21
N ALA A 123 13.12 6.39 -17.34
CA ALA A 123 11.89 6.18 -18.07
C ALA A 123 10.90 5.24 -17.36
N GLY A 124 11.36 4.49 -16.36
CA GLY A 124 10.52 3.62 -15.54
C GLY A 124 10.76 2.12 -15.70
N ALA A 125 11.89 1.72 -16.31
CA ALA A 125 12.30 0.32 -16.29
C ALA A 125 12.63 -0.13 -14.85
N ASP A 126 12.18 -1.32 -14.48
CA ASP A 126 12.50 -1.90 -13.18
C ASP A 126 13.92 -2.47 -13.16
N PHE A 127 14.40 -2.93 -14.29
CA PHE A 127 15.76 -3.41 -14.46
C PHE A 127 16.27 -3.16 -15.89
N VAL A 128 17.60 -3.08 -16.06
CA VAL A 128 18.24 -2.97 -17.37
C VAL A 128 19.29 -4.04 -17.51
N HIS A 129 19.21 -4.80 -18.61
CA HIS A 129 20.22 -5.77 -19.00
C HIS A 129 21.11 -5.18 -20.10
N ALA A 130 22.40 -5.11 -19.86
CA ALA A 130 23.32 -4.38 -20.75
C ALA A 130 23.73 -5.18 -21.99
N SER A 131 23.64 -6.51 -21.93
CA SER A 131 24.07 -7.41 -23.04
C SER A 131 22.86 -7.90 -23.83
N PRO A 132 23.03 -8.31 -25.09
CA PRO A 132 22.00 -9.04 -25.79
C PRO A 132 21.63 -10.32 -25.02
N PRO A 133 20.35 -10.70 -24.96
CA PRO A 133 19.93 -11.88 -24.21
C PRO A 133 20.55 -13.21 -24.64
N GLU A 134 21.02 -13.30 -25.93
CA GLU A 134 21.65 -14.48 -26.46
C GLU A 134 23.11 -14.66 -25.97
N ASP A 135 23.78 -13.61 -25.57
CA ASP A 135 25.16 -13.68 -25.11
C ASP A 135 25.24 -14.18 -23.65
N ASP A 136 24.24 -13.88 -22.85
CA ASP A 136 24.17 -14.27 -21.44
C ASP A 136 22.74 -14.53 -20.97
N HIS A 137 22.22 -15.68 -21.34
CA HIS A 137 20.85 -16.08 -21.02
C HIS A 137 20.59 -16.16 -19.51
N ASP A 138 21.54 -16.68 -18.75
CA ASP A 138 21.35 -16.87 -17.30
C ASP A 138 21.28 -15.51 -16.58
N SER A 139 22.04 -14.52 -17.04
CA SER A 139 21.98 -13.16 -16.54
C SER A 139 20.67 -12.46 -16.94
N PHE A 140 20.22 -12.67 -18.18
CA PHE A 140 18.93 -12.14 -18.65
C PHE A 140 17.74 -12.70 -17.84
N GLU A 141 17.70 -14.00 -17.60
CA GLU A 141 16.66 -14.62 -16.77
C GLU A 141 16.66 -14.05 -15.36
N ARG A 142 17.86 -13.92 -14.77
CA ARG A 142 17.99 -13.31 -13.45
C ARG A 142 17.54 -11.84 -13.44
N ALA A 143 17.86 -11.08 -14.48
CA ALA A 143 17.42 -9.70 -14.63
C ALA A 143 15.89 -9.61 -14.72
N LEU A 144 15.27 -10.54 -15.44
CA LEU A 144 13.81 -10.63 -15.56
C LEU A 144 13.14 -10.97 -14.22
N GLU A 145 13.67 -11.96 -13.49
CA GLU A 145 13.19 -12.28 -12.14
C GLU A 145 13.32 -11.08 -11.20
N LEU A 146 14.47 -10.38 -11.23
CA LEU A 146 14.68 -9.19 -10.40
C LEU A 146 13.72 -8.04 -10.75
N ALA A 147 13.41 -7.84 -12.05
CA ALA A 147 12.43 -6.84 -12.47
C ALA A 147 11.04 -7.16 -11.93
N ILE A 148 10.62 -8.43 -12.01
CA ILE A 148 9.33 -8.90 -11.51
C ILE A 148 9.26 -8.76 -9.99
N ASP A 149 10.28 -9.22 -9.27
CA ASP A 149 10.32 -9.14 -7.81
C ASP A 149 10.35 -7.70 -7.32
N ARG A 150 11.16 -6.84 -7.94
CA ARG A 150 11.21 -5.42 -7.63
C ARG A 150 9.84 -4.78 -7.81
N ARG A 151 9.17 -5.06 -8.93
CA ARG A 151 7.84 -4.49 -9.19
C ARG A 151 6.79 -4.98 -8.22
N ARG A 152 6.82 -6.26 -7.88
CA ARG A 152 5.95 -6.86 -6.86
C ARG A 152 6.15 -6.20 -5.50
N LEU A 153 7.39 -6.03 -5.06
CA LEU A 153 7.71 -5.38 -3.79
C LEU A 153 7.26 -3.92 -3.77
N THR A 154 7.52 -3.17 -4.85
CA THR A 154 7.07 -1.78 -4.98
C THR A 154 5.54 -1.68 -4.81
N ARG A 155 4.78 -2.57 -5.47
CA ARG A 155 3.31 -2.61 -5.31
C ARG A 155 2.86 -2.90 -3.88
N VAL A 156 3.53 -3.83 -3.20
CA VAL A 156 3.20 -4.14 -1.79
C VAL A 156 3.41 -2.92 -0.91
N VAL A 157 4.51 -2.20 -1.13
CA VAL A 157 4.80 -0.95 -0.38
C VAL A 157 3.73 0.11 -0.67
N GLU A 158 3.44 0.39 -1.95
CA GLU A 158 2.43 1.37 -2.37
C GLU A 158 1.04 1.05 -1.77
N GLN A 159 0.63 -0.23 -1.80
CA GLN A 159 -0.62 -0.68 -1.21
C GLN A 159 -0.64 -0.54 0.32
N SER A 160 0.48 -0.85 0.98
CA SER A 160 0.62 -0.69 2.42
C SER A 160 0.55 0.77 2.85
N GLU A 161 1.20 1.67 2.10
CA GLU A 161 1.15 3.11 2.35
C GLU A 161 -0.26 3.68 2.15
N ALA A 162 -0.94 3.28 1.08
CA ALA A 162 -2.33 3.68 0.83
C ALA A 162 -3.26 3.20 1.95
N ALA A 163 -3.13 1.93 2.38
CA ALA A 163 -3.90 1.39 3.48
C ALA A 163 -3.62 2.11 4.81
N ALA A 164 -2.36 2.48 5.07
CA ALA A 164 -1.99 3.25 6.25
C ALA A 164 -2.56 4.68 6.21
N ALA A 165 -2.58 5.32 5.04
CA ALA A 165 -3.22 6.63 4.85
C ALA A 165 -4.73 6.57 5.13
N ASP A 166 -5.42 5.58 4.56
CA ASP A 166 -6.86 5.35 4.80
C ASP A 166 -7.15 5.09 6.28
N ALA A 167 -6.31 4.29 6.95
CA ALA A 167 -6.46 4.02 8.37
C ALA A 167 -6.30 5.30 9.22
N ARG A 168 -5.35 6.18 8.87
CA ARG A 168 -5.18 7.48 9.54
C ARG A 168 -6.40 8.38 9.38
N VAL A 169 -6.97 8.44 8.18
CA VAL A 169 -8.20 9.21 7.92
C VAL A 169 -9.36 8.70 8.76
N ARG A 170 -9.56 7.36 8.80
CA ARG A 170 -10.61 6.73 9.61
C ARG A 170 -10.42 6.99 11.10
N LEU A 171 -9.18 6.90 11.60
CA LEU A 171 -8.87 7.22 12.99
C LEU A 171 -9.17 8.68 13.33
N ALA A 172 -8.83 9.62 12.45
CA ALA A 172 -9.16 11.03 12.63
C ALA A 172 -10.66 11.28 12.65
N GLN A 173 -11.43 10.60 11.79
CA GLN A 173 -12.90 10.67 11.78
C GLN A 173 -13.51 10.13 13.09
N LEU A 174 -13.08 8.92 13.51
CA LEU A 174 -13.55 8.32 14.76
C LEU A 174 -13.18 9.16 16.00
N SER A 175 -11.97 9.72 16.00
CA SER A 175 -11.54 10.64 17.06
C SER A 175 -12.42 11.89 17.10
N GLY A 176 -12.76 12.45 15.93
CA GLY A 176 -13.70 13.59 15.83
C GLY A 176 -15.11 13.26 16.30
N GLU A 177 -15.61 12.06 16.03
CA GLU A 177 -16.91 11.59 16.50
C GLU A 177 -16.92 11.34 18.01
N LEU A 178 -15.90 10.71 18.56
CA LEU A 178 -15.72 10.53 20.00
C LEU A 178 -15.66 11.87 20.73
N THR A 179 -14.96 12.85 20.16
CA THR A 179 -14.85 14.19 20.73
C THR A 179 -16.20 14.93 20.70
N ARG A 180 -17.03 14.70 19.67
CA ARG A 180 -18.39 15.29 19.61
C ARG A 180 -19.36 14.60 20.55
N SER A 181 -19.19 13.31 20.81
CA SER A 181 -20.06 12.53 21.70
C SER A 181 -19.73 12.70 23.19
N LEU A 182 -18.57 13.27 23.52
CA LEU A 182 -18.19 13.63 24.90
C LEU A 182 -18.53 15.12 25.15
N PRO A 183 -19.71 15.44 25.73
CA PRO A 183 -20.08 16.83 25.99
C PRO A 183 -19.06 17.48 26.92
N GLY A 184 -18.32 18.44 26.43
CA GLY A 184 -17.52 19.33 27.26
C GLY A 184 -16.01 19.08 27.26
N PHE A 185 -15.49 18.06 26.58
CA PHE A 185 -14.04 17.86 26.44
C PHE A 185 -13.65 17.75 24.96
N ARG A 186 -13.07 18.80 24.43
CA ARG A 186 -12.41 18.81 23.13
C ARG A 186 -10.90 18.84 23.38
N PRO A 187 -10.15 17.80 23.00
CA PRO A 187 -8.70 17.88 23.14
C PRO A 187 -8.17 19.01 22.26
N PRO A 188 -7.20 19.83 22.73
CA PRO A 188 -6.62 20.89 21.95
C PRO A 188 -5.96 20.34 20.69
N GLN A 189 -6.22 20.93 19.54
CA GLN A 189 -5.64 20.55 18.26
C GLN A 189 -4.57 21.53 17.78
N ALA A 190 -4.53 22.72 18.40
CA ALA A 190 -3.55 23.76 18.16
C ALA A 190 -3.15 24.43 19.48
N PRO A 191 -2.00 25.10 19.56
CA PRO A 191 -1.56 25.80 20.79
C PRO A 191 -2.60 26.79 21.33
N GLU A 192 -3.35 27.45 20.46
CA GLU A 192 -4.43 28.39 20.79
C GLU A 192 -5.66 27.72 21.42
N ASP A 193 -5.84 26.41 21.21
CA ASP A 193 -6.93 25.63 21.80
C ASP A 193 -6.64 25.23 23.26
N VAL A 194 -5.42 25.43 23.72
CA VAL A 194 -5.03 25.08 25.09
C VAL A 194 -5.67 26.03 26.08
N LEU A 195 -6.69 25.54 26.77
CA LEU A 195 -7.35 26.28 27.82
C LEU A 195 -6.52 26.32 29.11
N PRO A 196 -6.58 27.39 29.90
CA PRO A 196 -6.04 27.38 31.26
C PRO A 196 -6.61 26.18 32.04
N PHE A 197 -5.77 25.53 32.84
CA PHE A 197 -6.19 24.31 33.56
C PHE A 197 -7.47 24.48 34.37
N GLN A 198 -7.63 25.62 35.02
CA GLN A 198 -8.83 25.93 35.81
C GLN A 198 -10.10 25.95 34.95
N GLU A 199 -10.04 26.54 33.77
CA GLU A 199 -11.16 26.62 32.83
C GLU A 199 -11.47 25.22 32.25
N ALA A 200 -10.47 24.48 31.86
CA ALA A 200 -10.64 23.11 31.37
C ALA A 200 -11.27 22.20 32.45
N ALA A 201 -10.79 22.28 33.69
CA ALA A 201 -11.32 21.54 34.82
C ALA A 201 -12.79 21.93 35.13
N ARG A 202 -13.09 23.23 35.10
CA ARG A 202 -14.45 23.73 35.32
C ARG A 202 -15.43 23.20 34.26
N ARG A 203 -15.06 23.29 32.97
CA ARG A 203 -15.90 22.78 31.88
C ARG A 203 -16.13 21.28 31.98
N TYR A 204 -15.09 20.51 32.29
CA TYR A 204 -15.20 19.07 32.47
C TYR A 204 -16.13 18.70 33.63
N LEU A 205 -15.98 19.34 34.79
CA LEU A 205 -16.81 19.07 35.96
C LEU A 205 -18.27 19.47 35.72
N LEU A 206 -18.51 20.60 35.04
CA LEU A 206 -19.88 21.02 34.65
C LEU A 206 -20.54 20.04 33.71
N ALA A 207 -19.84 19.59 32.68
CA ALA A 207 -20.34 18.60 31.74
C ALA A 207 -20.64 17.26 32.44
N SER A 208 -19.73 16.81 33.28
CA SER A 208 -19.87 15.57 34.06
C SER A 208 -21.08 15.66 35.04
N ALA A 209 -21.24 16.79 35.71
CA ALA A 209 -22.39 16.99 36.62
C ALA A 209 -23.75 16.91 35.91
N ARG A 210 -23.83 17.40 34.67
CA ARG A 210 -25.06 17.31 33.84
C ARG A 210 -25.42 15.87 33.49
N LEU A 211 -24.38 15.04 33.17
CA LEU A 211 -24.58 13.63 32.80
C LEU A 211 -25.11 12.78 33.96
N PHE A 212 -24.78 13.16 35.20
CA PHE A 212 -25.21 12.43 36.40
C PHE A 212 -26.52 12.96 36.99
N GLU A 213 -27.19 13.91 36.34
CA GLU A 213 -28.54 14.42 36.72
C GLU A 213 -28.74 14.69 38.21
N GLY A 214 -27.69 15.08 38.92
CA GLY A 214 -27.71 15.37 40.35
C GLY A 214 -27.23 14.23 41.25
N ASP A 215 -26.93 13.05 40.73
CA ASP A 215 -26.24 12.00 41.50
C ASP A 215 -24.79 12.34 41.75
N THR A 216 -24.55 13.21 42.72
CA THR A 216 -23.18 13.64 43.10
C THR A 216 -22.34 12.53 43.72
N ARG A 217 -22.97 11.47 44.29
CA ARG A 217 -22.24 10.33 44.85
C ARG A 217 -21.73 9.41 43.70
N GLY A 218 -22.58 9.11 42.74
CA GLY A 218 -22.21 8.35 41.55
C GLY A 218 -21.14 9.08 40.76
N LEU A 219 -21.24 10.40 40.60
CA LEU A 219 -20.21 11.21 39.94
C LEU A 219 -18.88 11.16 40.70
N ALA A 220 -18.87 11.29 42.02
CA ALA A 220 -17.66 11.20 42.84
C ALA A 220 -16.98 9.84 42.69
N ALA A 221 -17.72 8.76 42.74
CA ALA A 221 -17.23 7.40 42.54
C ALA A 221 -16.63 7.24 41.13
N LYS A 222 -17.29 7.77 40.09
CA LYS A 222 -16.79 7.69 38.71
C LYS A 222 -15.52 8.50 38.47
N LEU A 223 -15.39 9.64 39.15
CA LEU A 223 -14.19 10.49 39.11
C LEU A 223 -13.06 9.98 40.02
N GLY A 224 -13.28 8.91 40.77
CA GLY A 224 -12.27 8.36 41.72
C GLY A 224 -11.96 9.28 42.89
N VAL A 225 -12.88 10.15 43.29
CA VAL A 225 -12.72 11.08 44.42
C VAL A 225 -13.79 10.87 45.46
N SER A 226 -13.48 11.26 46.73
CA SER A 226 -14.50 11.22 47.75
C SER A 226 -15.60 12.28 47.50
N TYR A 227 -16.81 12.02 47.97
CA TYR A 227 -17.92 12.98 47.90
C TYR A 227 -17.54 14.36 48.46
N PHE A 228 -16.81 14.41 49.55
CA PHE A 228 -16.36 15.68 50.14
C PHE A 228 -15.33 16.39 49.29
N ALA A 229 -14.44 15.61 48.63
CA ALA A 229 -13.45 16.16 47.70
C ALA A 229 -14.15 16.75 46.46
N LEU A 230 -15.17 16.06 45.93
CA LEU A 230 -15.97 16.57 44.80
C LEU A 230 -16.70 17.87 45.18
N ARG A 231 -17.28 17.95 46.37
CA ARG A 231 -17.93 19.20 46.86
C ARG A 231 -16.95 20.36 46.93
N ARG A 232 -15.71 20.12 47.42
CA ARG A 232 -14.66 21.14 47.45
C ARG A 232 -14.27 21.59 46.06
N LEU A 233 -14.19 20.65 45.12
CA LEU A 233 -13.90 20.98 43.71
C LEU A 233 -15.03 21.86 43.14
N PHE A 234 -16.27 21.50 43.35
CA PHE A 234 -17.40 22.31 42.89
C PHE A 234 -17.39 23.72 43.47
N ALA A 235 -17.12 23.86 44.76
CA ALA A 235 -16.96 25.17 45.39
C ALA A 235 -15.77 25.94 44.83
N ARG A 236 -14.62 25.27 44.60
CA ARG A 236 -13.43 25.90 44.05
C ARG A 236 -13.62 26.46 42.63
N TYR A 237 -14.41 25.77 41.83
CA TYR A 237 -14.66 26.13 40.44
C TYR A 237 -16.00 26.87 40.22
N ASP A 238 -16.64 27.30 41.30
CA ASP A 238 -17.94 27.99 41.27
C ASP A 238 -19.00 27.22 40.46
N ILE A 239 -19.11 25.93 40.74
CA ILE A 239 -20.13 25.05 40.15
C ILE A 239 -21.23 24.85 41.12
N PRO A 240 -22.49 25.20 40.77
CA PRO A 240 -23.62 24.95 41.65
C PRO A 240 -23.82 23.46 41.88
N LEU A 241 -23.95 23.06 43.15
CA LEU A 241 -24.30 21.69 43.48
C LEU A 241 -25.71 21.41 42.93
N PRO A 242 -25.88 20.33 42.13
CA PRO A 242 -27.20 19.96 41.67
C PRO A 242 -28.07 19.67 42.90
N SER A 243 -29.22 20.32 42.96
CA SER A 243 -30.18 20.08 44.03
C SER A 243 -30.62 18.62 43.98
N GLN A 244 -30.40 17.89 45.08
CA GLN A 244 -30.92 16.52 45.18
C GLN A 244 -32.43 16.58 44.98
N ARG A 245 -32.94 16.14 43.82
CA ARG A 245 -34.36 15.78 43.72
C ARG A 245 -34.56 14.64 44.72
N ARG A 246 -35.15 14.98 45.89
CA ARG A 246 -35.64 13.98 46.84
C ARG A 246 -36.58 13.08 46.03
N GLY A 247 -36.11 11.85 45.80
CA GLY A 247 -36.92 10.84 45.15
C GLY A 247 -38.22 10.69 45.93
N ARG A 248 -39.32 11.07 45.31
CA ARG A 248 -40.68 10.78 45.80
C ARG A 248 -40.82 9.27 45.70
N ALA A 249 -40.62 8.58 46.83
CA ALA A 249 -40.92 7.17 46.94
C ALA A 249 -42.39 6.97 46.49
N LYS A 250 -42.56 6.29 45.37
CA LYS A 250 -43.90 5.75 45.02
C LYS A 250 -44.13 4.57 45.97
N ARG A 251 -45.14 4.73 46.82
CA ARG A 251 -45.85 3.63 47.47
C ARG A 251 -46.58 2.82 46.39
#